data_3da7fdd9731d6431b30878c539af0569
#
_entry.id   3da7fdd9731d6431b30878c539af0569
#
_cell.length_a   1.000
_cell.length_b   1.000
_cell.length_c   1.000
_cell.angle_alpha   90.00
_cell.angle_beta   90.00
_cell.angle_gamma   90.00
#
_symmetry.space_group_name_H-M   'P 1'
#
loop_
_entity.id
_entity.type
_entity.pdbx_description
1 polymer ?
#
loop_
_entity_poly.entity_id
_entity_poly.type
_entity_poly.pdbx_seq_one_letter_code
_entity_poly.pdbx_strand_id
1 'polypeptide(L)'
;MKKILAIALAFALTAALFSGCSATVKNGGTGPVQTNAGAVNTLASQTTPDQTIKAPKYVFLFIGDGMSFPQFQSAADYLGAMADSDYMQAVPSLDDNQGAVLDGPKPLNFMGFETVGSVVTYDSNSFAPDSASTATSIATGYKTYSGSINVDETATRVYETITEKVHDQLGMKVGVISSVNLNHATPAAFYAHQASRSSYYEIGLELIDSGFEYFAGGGLLKPTGSDKDKEDLYDLAKKAGYTVTKTQAEAEKITSGPVILIDEHLADGSAMAYELDRTEKFWSLADYVEKGVQVLDNDKGFFLMCEGGKIDWACHANDAASTIHDTLALADAVQVAIDFARTHADETLILVTGDHETGGLTIGFAGTNYDTYISLLDSQKISYAKFDSDY
;
A
#
# COMPACT_ATOMS: atom_id res chain seq x y z
N MET A 1 -16.14 7.74 -55.72
CA MET A 1 -17.51 7.48 -55.19
C MET A 1 -17.58 6.37 -54.10
N LYS A 2 -16.77 5.33 -54.12
CA LYS A 2 -16.85 4.29 -53.06
C LYS A 2 -16.31 4.69 -51.66
N LYS A 3 -15.44 5.71 -51.57
CA LYS A 3 -14.91 6.19 -50.27
C LYS A 3 -15.81 7.18 -49.55
N ILE A 4 -16.68 7.87 -50.28
CA ILE A 4 -17.64 8.84 -49.70
C ILE A 4 -18.85 8.11 -49.10
N LEU A 5 -19.20 6.94 -49.63
CA LEU A 5 -20.32 6.15 -49.13
C LEU A 5 -20.00 5.45 -47.78
N ALA A 6 -18.74 5.10 -47.54
CA ALA A 6 -18.31 4.48 -46.29
C ALA A 6 -18.30 5.48 -45.10
N ILE A 7 -18.03 6.75 -45.36
CA ILE A 7 -18.04 7.79 -44.30
C ILE A 7 -19.48 8.20 -43.94
N ALA A 8 -20.40 8.18 -44.89
CA ALA A 8 -21.82 8.47 -44.62
C ALA A 8 -22.50 7.34 -43.82
N LEU A 9 -22.08 6.08 -43.99
CA LEU A 9 -22.63 4.94 -43.24
C LEU A 9 -22.10 4.90 -41.79
N ALA A 10 -20.87 5.35 -41.54
CA ALA A 10 -20.30 5.43 -40.19
C ALA A 10 -20.98 6.53 -39.35
N PHE A 11 -21.36 7.67 -39.94
CA PHE A 11 -22.10 8.74 -39.29
C PHE A 11 -23.59 8.39 -38.99
N ALA A 12 -24.20 7.53 -39.78
CA ALA A 12 -25.57 7.10 -39.56
C ALA A 12 -25.68 6.05 -38.42
N LEU A 13 -24.65 5.23 -38.19
CA LEU A 13 -24.64 4.26 -37.09
C LEU A 13 -24.37 4.91 -35.72
N THR A 14 -23.62 6.01 -35.66
CA THR A 14 -23.39 6.73 -34.40
C THR A 14 -24.58 7.58 -33.95
N ALA A 15 -25.45 8.02 -34.87
CA ALA A 15 -26.67 8.73 -34.51
C ALA A 15 -27.82 7.86 -33.99
N ALA A 16 -27.79 6.56 -34.25
CA ALA A 16 -28.85 5.61 -33.80
C ALA A 16 -28.65 5.08 -32.37
N LEU A 17 -27.48 5.28 -31.75
CA LEU A 17 -27.19 4.82 -30.39
C LEU A 17 -27.52 5.84 -29.29
N PHE A 18 -27.97 7.05 -29.63
CA PHE A 18 -28.33 8.09 -28.67
C PHE A 18 -29.83 8.41 -28.56
N SER A 19 -30.70 7.61 -29.18
CA SER A 19 -32.16 7.83 -29.15
C SER A 19 -32.91 6.81 -28.30
N GLY A 20 -32.56 6.74 -27.04
CA GLY A 20 -33.30 5.83 -26.15
C GLY A 20 -33.09 6.15 -24.69
N CYS A 21 -33.67 7.26 -24.21
CA CYS A 21 -34.22 7.47 -22.86
C CYS A 21 -34.53 8.97 -22.70
N SER A 22 -35.66 9.40 -23.26
CA SER A 22 -36.29 10.69 -22.89
C SER A 22 -37.27 10.42 -21.78
N ALA A 23 -36.82 10.59 -20.54
CA ALA A 23 -37.75 10.78 -19.42
C ALA A 23 -38.21 12.22 -19.39
N THR A 24 -39.50 12.46 -19.63
CA THR A 24 -40.13 13.77 -19.55
C THR A 24 -40.19 14.24 -18.09
N VAL A 25 -39.31 15.18 -17.73
CA VAL A 25 -39.41 15.93 -16.49
C VAL A 25 -40.31 17.13 -16.74
N LYS A 26 -41.50 17.21 -16.07
CA LYS A 26 -42.35 18.38 -16.08
C LYS A 26 -41.67 19.51 -15.33
N ASN A 27 -41.40 20.60 -16.03
CA ASN A 27 -40.96 21.86 -15.45
C ASN A 27 -42.08 22.49 -14.62
N GLY A 28 -41.80 22.80 -13.38
CA GLY A 28 -42.59 23.68 -12.54
C GLY A 28 -41.71 24.30 -11.46
N GLY A 29 -41.47 25.61 -11.55
CA GLY A 29 -40.98 26.42 -10.45
C GLY A 29 -39.58 27.03 -10.64
N THR A 30 -39.54 28.29 -11.06
CA THR A 30 -38.39 29.19 -10.97
C THR A 30 -38.19 29.64 -9.52
N GLY A 31 -37.20 29.06 -8.84
CA GLY A 31 -36.67 29.57 -7.56
C GLY A 31 -35.15 29.60 -7.64
N PRO A 32 -34.46 30.52 -6.93
CA PRO A 32 -33.03 30.63 -7.00
C PRO A 32 -32.35 29.36 -6.50
N VAL A 33 -31.36 28.87 -7.25
CA VAL A 33 -30.51 27.75 -6.86
C VAL A 33 -29.73 28.16 -5.62
N GLN A 34 -30.14 27.66 -4.45
CA GLN A 34 -29.28 27.66 -3.29
C GLN A 34 -28.18 26.60 -3.50
N THR A 35 -26.95 27.05 -3.63
CA THR A 35 -25.78 26.18 -3.47
C THR A 35 -25.73 25.73 -2.02
N ASN A 36 -26.30 24.58 -1.74
CA ASN A 36 -26.02 23.87 -0.51
C ASN A 36 -24.57 23.40 -0.57
N ALA A 37 -23.66 24.16 0.05
CA ALA A 37 -22.40 23.63 0.53
C ALA A 37 -22.77 22.46 1.45
N GLY A 38 -22.43 21.23 1.00
CA GLY A 38 -22.91 19.99 1.57
C GLY A 38 -22.66 19.91 3.06
N ALA A 39 -23.72 19.74 3.83
CA ALA A 39 -23.62 19.08 5.10
C ALA A 39 -23.02 17.70 4.84
N VAL A 40 -21.77 17.51 5.18
CA VAL A 40 -21.22 16.19 5.44
C VAL A 40 -22.13 15.63 6.55
N ASN A 41 -23.03 14.72 6.20
CA ASN A 41 -23.70 13.91 7.19
C ASN A 41 -22.61 13.10 7.88
N THR A 42 -22.05 13.64 8.95
CA THR A 42 -21.43 12.82 9.97
C THR A 42 -22.55 11.89 10.42
N LEU A 43 -22.47 10.63 9.97
CA LEU A 43 -23.12 9.53 10.65
C LEU A 43 -22.52 9.55 12.05
N ALA A 44 -23.11 10.34 12.96
CA ALA A 44 -22.84 10.22 14.37
C ALA A 44 -23.18 8.78 14.70
N SER A 45 -22.16 7.96 14.88
CA SER A 45 -22.28 6.65 15.51
C SER A 45 -23.15 6.87 16.74
N GLN A 46 -24.31 6.26 16.80
CA GLN A 46 -25.07 6.17 18.03
C GLN A 46 -24.30 5.21 18.95
N THR A 47 -23.22 5.70 19.53
CA THR A 47 -22.57 5.02 20.64
C THR A 47 -23.55 5.14 21.81
N THR A 48 -24.04 4.01 22.29
CA THR A 48 -24.67 3.91 23.60
C THR A 48 -23.71 4.52 24.64
N PRO A 49 -24.20 5.35 25.59
CA PRO A 49 -23.34 6.21 26.42
C PRO A 49 -22.48 5.52 27.48
N ASP A 50 -22.16 4.23 27.37
CA ASP A 50 -21.51 3.48 28.44
C ASP A 50 -20.36 2.55 28.02
N GLN A 51 -19.78 2.72 26.84
CA GLN A 51 -18.52 2.12 26.49
C GLN A 51 -17.45 3.22 26.40
N THR A 52 -16.68 3.39 27.46
CA THR A 52 -15.39 4.07 27.40
C THR A 52 -14.50 3.29 26.43
N ILE A 53 -14.39 3.77 25.20
CA ILE A 53 -13.45 3.20 24.22
C ILE A 53 -12.05 3.40 24.82
N LYS A 54 -11.42 2.33 25.25
CA LYS A 54 -10.02 2.36 25.72
C LYS A 54 -9.14 2.63 24.48
N ALA A 55 -8.28 3.64 24.54
CA ALA A 55 -7.30 3.86 23.48
C ALA A 55 -6.40 2.62 23.33
N PRO A 56 -6.10 2.19 22.08
CA PRO A 56 -5.22 1.06 21.87
C PRO A 56 -3.82 1.38 22.38
N LYS A 57 -3.17 0.41 22.98
CA LYS A 57 -1.78 0.47 23.42
C LYS A 57 -0.84 0.11 22.28
N TYR A 58 -1.27 -0.79 21.42
CA TYR A 58 -0.51 -1.29 20.27
C TYR A 58 -1.29 -1.00 18.99
N VAL A 59 -0.65 -0.31 18.07
CA VAL A 59 -1.25 0.04 16.78
C VAL A 59 -0.37 -0.51 15.66
N PHE A 60 -0.97 -1.32 14.81
CA PHE A 60 -0.37 -1.77 13.57
C PHE A 60 -1.13 -1.13 12.41
N LEU A 61 -0.42 -0.49 11.51
CA LEU A 61 -0.95 0.07 10.27
C LEU A 61 -0.22 -0.58 9.10
N PHE A 62 -0.94 -1.38 8.33
CA PHE A 62 -0.44 -1.98 7.10
C PHE A 62 -0.98 -1.22 5.90
N ILE A 63 -0.08 -0.81 5.01
CA ILE A 63 -0.40 -0.11 3.76
C ILE A 63 0.11 -0.95 2.59
N GLY A 64 -0.81 -1.42 1.75
CA GLY A 64 -0.44 -1.93 0.42
C GLY A 64 -0.40 -0.74 -0.54
N ASP A 65 0.79 -0.30 -0.94
CA ASP A 65 0.94 0.77 -1.91
C ASP A 65 0.36 0.33 -3.26
N GLY A 66 -0.49 1.16 -3.85
CA GLY A 66 -1.18 0.83 -5.09
C GLY A 66 -2.20 -0.31 -5.00
N MET A 67 -2.52 -0.78 -3.79
CA MET A 67 -3.40 -1.90 -3.54
C MET A 67 -4.85 -1.44 -3.34
N SER A 68 -5.75 -1.99 -4.16
CA SER A 68 -7.18 -1.86 -3.95
C SER A 68 -7.87 -3.22 -4.08
N PHE A 69 -9.19 -3.25 -4.22
CA PHE A 69 -9.94 -4.51 -4.31
C PHE A 69 -9.42 -5.50 -5.36
N PRO A 70 -9.04 -5.10 -6.59
CA PRO A 70 -8.53 -6.05 -7.58
C PRO A 70 -7.26 -6.78 -7.13
N GLN A 71 -6.34 -6.11 -6.45
CA GLN A 71 -5.06 -6.69 -6.05
C GLN A 71 -5.27 -7.80 -5.01
N PHE A 72 -5.94 -7.51 -3.89
CA PHE A 72 -6.14 -8.54 -2.87
C PHE A 72 -7.18 -9.59 -3.25
N GLN A 73 -8.19 -9.24 -4.09
CA GLN A 73 -9.10 -10.23 -4.64
C GLN A 73 -8.37 -11.20 -5.59
N SER A 74 -7.50 -10.69 -6.46
CA SER A 74 -6.69 -11.55 -7.34
C SER A 74 -5.78 -12.49 -6.55
N ALA A 75 -5.23 -12.04 -5.42
CA ALA A 75 -4.44 -12.89 -4.53
C ALA A 75 -5.31 -13.99 -3.89
N ALA A 76 -6.52 -13.65 -3.45
CA ALA A 76 -7.47 -14.64 -2.90
C ALA A 76 -7.93 -15.66 -3.95
N ASP A 77 -8.19 -15.20 -5.17
CA ASP A 77 -8.58 -16.07 -6.31
C ASP A 77 -7.43 -16.98 -6.71
N TYR A 78 -6.19 -16.46 -6.75
CA TYR A 78 -4.99 -17.26 -7.02
C TYR A 78 -4.82 -18.37 -5.98
N LEU A 79 -4.93 -18.06 -4.67
CA LEU A 79 -4.87 -19.07 -3.62
C LEU A 79 -5.98 -20.10 -3.74
N GLY A 80 -7.18 -19.71 -4.15
CA GLY A 80 -8.30 -20.60 -4.41
C GLY A 80 -7.99 -21.54 -5.56
N ALA A 81 -7.55 -21.01 -6.70
CA ALA A 81 -7.19 -21.77 -7.88
C ALA A 81 -6.02 -22.75 -7.62
N MET A 82 -5.00 -22.32 -6.88
CA MET A 82 -3.85 -23.18 -6.54
C MET A 82 -4.18 -24.30 -5.57
N ALA A 83 -5.23 -24.16 -4.79
CA ALA A 83 -5.68 -25.20 -3.87
C ALA A 83 -6.63 -26.22 -4.51
N ASP A 84 -7.23 -25.87 -5.64
CA ASP A 84 -8.19 -26.69 -6.37
C ASP A 84 -7.44 -27.51 -7.44
N SER A 85 -7.21 -28.80 -7.16
CA SER A 85 -6.48 -29.68 -8.06
C SER A 85 -7.17 -29.91 -9.41
N ASP A 86 -8.49 -29.85 -9.43
CA ASP A 86 -9.27 -30.04 -10.64
C ASP A 86 -9.20 -28.80 -11.54
N TYR A 87 -9.23 -27.61 -10.94
CA TYR A 87 -9.02 -26.33 -11.63
C TYR A 87 -7.62 -26.23 -12.23
N MET A 88 -6.59 -26.66 -11.49
CA MET A 88 -5.20 -26.66 -11.97
C MET A 88 -4.96 -27.59 -13.16
N GLN A 89 -5.75 -28.65 -13.30
CA GLN A 89 -5.63 -29.61 -14.38
C GLN A 89 -6.53 -29.29 -15.59
N ALA A 90 -7.57 -28.51 -15.39
CA ALA A 90 -8.45 -28.08 -16.47
C ALA A 90 -7.75 -27.00 -17.29
N VAL A 91 -7.41 -27.31 -18.54
CA VAL A 91 -7.10 -26.26 -19.51
C VAL A 91 -8.46 -25.71 -19.97
N PRO A 92 -8.83 -24.47 -19.58
CA PRO A 92 -10.11 -23.93 -19.97
C PRO A 92 -10.22 -23.93 -21.50
N SER A 93 -11.33 -24.43 -22.02
CA SER A 93 -11.62 -24.33 -23.44
C SER A 93 -12.39 -23.03 -23.67
N LEU A 94 -11.84 -22.15 -24.47
CA LEU A 94 -12.50 -20.90 -24.89
C LEU A 94 -13.82 -21.15 -25.68
N ASP A 95 -14.04 -22.36 -26.17
CA ASP A 95 -15.09 -22.65 -27.15
C ASP A 95 -16.39 -23.19 -26.53
N ASP A 96 -16.39 -23.68 -25.29
CA ASP A 96 -17.54 -24.43 -24.78
C ASP A 96 -18.00 -24.07 -23.34
N ASN A 97 -17.40 -23.08 -22.67
CA ASN A 97 -17.72 -22.74 -21.28
C ASN A 97 -17.72 -23.91 -20.29
N GLN A 98 -16.94 -24.94 -20.60
CA GLN A 98 -16.81 -26.15 -19.81
C GLN A 98 -15.57 -26.05 -18.89
N GLY A 99 -15.50 -25.02 -18.08
CA GLY A 99 -14.48 -24.89 -17.05
C GLY A 99 -14.70 -25.88 -15.90
N ALA A 100 -13.66 -26.11 -15.08
CA ALA A 100 -13.82 -26.80 -13.82
C ALA A 100 -14.75 -26.02 -12.89
N VAL A 101 -15.46 -26.73 -12.01
CA VAL A 101 -16.22 -26.09 -10.94
C VAL A 101 -15.23 -25.50 -9.93
N LEU A 102 -15.33 -24.20 -9.65
CA LEU A 102 -14.46 -23.54 -8.68
C LEU A 102 -14.95 -23.80 -7.25
N ASP A 103 -14.06 -24.17 -6.35
CA ASP A 103 -14.31 -24.15 -4.89
C ASP A 103 -14.42 -22.71 -4.34
N GLY A 104 -13.93 -21.75 -5.10
CA GLY A 104 -13.96 -20.33 -4.81
C GLY A 104 -12.64 -19.77 -4.28
N PRO A 105 -12.57 -18.44 -4.05
CA PRO A 105 -11.39 -17.79 -3.53
C PRO A 105 -11.05 -18.27 -2.11
N LYS A 106 -9.78 -18.23 -1.74
CA LYS A 106 -9.33 -18.32 -0.35
C LYS A 106 -9.06 -16.93 0.19
N PRO A 107 -9.93 -16.39 1.06
CA PRO A 107 -9.77 -15.03 1.58
C PRO A 107 -8.43 -14.85 2.29
N LEU A 108 -7.80 -13.69 2.10
CA LEU A 108 -6.65 -13.28 2.90
C LEU A 108 -7.10 -13.03 4.36
N ASN A 109 -6.18 -13.15 5.29
CA ASN A 109 -6.46 -13.08 6.72
C ASN A 109 -7.18 -11.80 7.17
N PHE A 110 -6.83 -10.65 6.57
CA PHE A 110 -7.45 -9.36 6.90
C PHE A 110 -8.83 -9.14 6.24
N MET A 111 -9.20 -9.92 5.22
CA MET A 111 -10.53 -9.84 4.60
C MET A 111 -11.65 -10.31 5.54
N GLY A 112 -11.31 -11.01 6.61
CA GLY A 112 -12.22 -11.47 7.64
C GLY A 112 -12.35 -10.53 8.86
N PHE A 113 -11.78 -9.35 8.84
CA PHE A 113 -11.91 -8.39 9.94
C PHE A 113 -13.38 -7.92 10.09
N GLU A 114 -13.84 -7.79 11.34
CA GLU A 114 -15.24 -7.43 11.62
C GLU A 114 -15.61 -6.01 11.18
N THR A 115 -14.64 -5.10 11.18
CA THR A 115 -14.85 -3.70 10.81
C THR A 115 -14.26 -3.44 9.44
N VAL A 116 -15.12 -3.00 8.52
CA VAL A 116 -14.75 -2.64 7.15
C VAL A 116 -15.19 -1.21 6.87
N GLY A 117 -14.32 -0.45 6.22
CA GLY A 117 -14.61 0.89 5.73
C GLY A 117 -14.26 1.05 4.25
N SER A 118 -14.59 2.19 3.71
CA SER A 118 -14.17 2.60 2.37
C SER A 118 -13.54 3.99 2.42
N VAL A 119 -12.57 4.22 1.56
CA VAL A 119 -11.86 5.50 1.46
C VAL A 119 -11.86 5.99 0.02
N VAL A 120 -11.80 7.30 -0.15
CA VAL A 120 -11.62 7.96 -1.44
C VAL A 120 -10.24 8.59 -1.45
N THR A 121 -9.43 8.26 -2.44
CA THR A 121 -7.99 8.47 -2.41
C THR A 121 -7.48 9.70 -3.18
N TYR A 122 -8.35 10.52 -3.83
CA TYR A 122 -7.92 11.73 -4.55
C TYR A 122 -7.11 12.68 -3.66
N ASP A 123 -6.18 13.42 -4.26
CA ASP A 123 -5.39 14.47 -3.59
C ASP A 123 -5.88 15.90 -3.93
N SER A 124 -5.13 16.95 -3.53
CA SER A 124 -5.57 18.34 -3.73
C SER A 124 -5.55 18.79 -5.19
N ASN A 125 -4.90 18.08 -6.09
CA ASN A 125 -4.76 18.47 -7.51
C ASN A 125 -4.96 17.34 -8.50
N SER A 126 -5.23 16.10 -8.07
CA SER A 126 -5.41 14.95 -8.93
C SER A 126 -6.49 13.98 -8.42
N PHE A 127 -7.28 13.41 -9.33
CA PHE A 127 -8.15 12.27 -9.03
C PHE A 127 -7.38 10.93 -9.02
N ALA A 128 -6.20 10.89 -9.62
CA ALA A 128 -5.25 9.80 -9.56
C ALA A 128 -4.01 10.28 -8.78
N PRO A 129 -4.04 10.15 -7.45
CA PRO A 129 -3.00 10.68 -6.58
C PRO A 129 -1.73 9.83 -6.63
N ASP A 130 -0.66 10.35 -6.06
CA ASP A 130 0.57 9.61 -5.81
C ASP A 130 0.70 9.19 -4.34
N SER A 131 1.64 8.28 -4.06
CA SER A 131 1.88 7.76 -2.71
C SER A 131 2.26 8.83 -1.68
N ALA A 132 2.88 9.95 -2.10
CA ALA A 132 3.26 11.03 -1.17
C ALA A 132 2.02 11.73 -0.61
N SER A 133 1.09 12.11 -1.47
CA SER A 133 -0.14 12.83 -1.10
C SER A 133 -1.13 11.93 -0.37
N THR A 134 -1.22 10.64 -0.75
CA THR A 134 -2.12 9.69 -0.08
C THR A 134 -1.60 9.29 1.29
N ALA A 135 -0.31 8.97 1.43
CA ALA A 135 0.29 8.69 2.73
C ALA A 135 0.27 9.91 3.65
N THR A 136 0.46 11.14 3.12
CA THR A 136 0.21 12.39 3.88
C THR A 136 -1.22 12.42 4.42
N SER A 137 -2.21 12.06 3.60
CA SER A 137 -3.60 12.04 4.04
C SER A 137 -3.85 11.03 5.15
N ILE A 138 -3.22 9.86 5.09
CA ILE A 138 -3.30 8.81 6.12
C ILE A 138 -2.59 9.27 7.41
N ALA A 139 -1.38 9.81 7.29
CA ALA A 139 -0.54 10.16 8.44
C ALA A 139 -1.00 11.41 9.18
N THR A 140 -1.65 12.36 8.48
CA THR A 140 -1.96 13.69 9.05
C THR A 140 -3.45 14.02 9.09
N GLY A 141 -4.27 13.37 8.25
CA GLY A 141 -5.68 13.73 8.04
C GLY A 141 -5.89 14.91 7.09
N TYR A 142 -4.84 15.42 6.45
CA TYR A 142 -4.91 16.53 5.49
C TYR A 142 -4.53 16.07 4.09
N LYS A 143 -5.16 16.67 3.08
CA LYS A 143 -4.76 16.50 1.68
C LYS A 143 -3.67 17.52 1.31
N THR A 144 -2.83 17.13 0.37
CA THR A 144 -1.78 17.98 -0.20
C THR A 144 -1.68 17.75 -1.71
N TYR A 145 -0.76 18.40 -2.39
CA TYR A 145 -0.47 18.16 -3.81
C TYR A 145 0.28 16.86 -4.02
N SER A 146 0.05 16.22 -5.17
CA SER A 146 0.88 15.10 -5.63
C SER A 146 2.36 15.44 -5.49
N GLY A 147 3.12 14.51 -4.92
CA GLY A 147 4.56 14.65 -4.71
C GLY A 147 4.97 15.39 -3.44
N SER A 148 4.05 15.98 -2.67
CA SER A 148 4.35 16.65 -1.40
C SER A 148 4.14 15.72 -0.21
N ILE A 149 4.98 15.85 0.81
CA ILE A 149 4.97 15.05 2.03
C ILE A 149 4.71 15.97 3.23
N ASN A 150 3.57 15.80 3.89
CA ASN A 150 3.18 16.46 5.17
C ASN A 150 3.33 17.98 5.18
N VAL A 151 3.14 18.62 4.04
CA VAL A 151 3.08 20.09 3.91
C VAL A 151 1.81 20.49 3.16
N ASP A 152 1.39 21.75 3.33
CA ASP A 152 0.27 22.28 2.57
C ASP A 152 0.64 22.49 1.08
N GLU A 153 -0.33 22.86 0.27
CA GLU A 153 -0.18 23.06 -1.17
C GLU A 153 0.83 24.17 -1.54
N THR A 154 1.20 25.00 -0.58
CA THR A 154 2.20 26.07 -0.76
C THR A 154 3.55 25.75 -0.11
N ALA A 155 3.67 24.59 0.51
CA ALA A 155 4.83 24.16 1.31
C ALA A 155 5.23 25.20 2.40
N THR A 156 4.25 25.94 2.93
CA THR A 156 4.47 26.93 3.98
C THR A 156 4.00 26.48 5.36
N ARG A 157 3.08 25.52 5.39
CA ARG A 157 2.57 24.91 6.61
C ARG A 157 2.97 23.44 6.64
N VAL A 158 3.53 23.02 7.76
CA VAL A 158 3.85 21.63 8.07
C VAL A 158 2.66 20.99 8.80
N TYR A 159 2.34 19.75 8.47
CA TYR A 159 1.32 18.95 9.13
C TYR A 159 1.96 17.94 10.06
N GLU A 160 1.72 18.05 11.35
CA GLU A 160 2.16 17.07 12.35
C GLU A 160 1.52 15.69 12.08
N THR A 161 2.33 14.66 12.05
CA THR A 161 1.88 13.28 11.76
C THR A 161 1.30 12.60 13.00
N ILE A 162 0.53 11.54 12.79
CA ILE A 162 0.05 10.70 13.90
C ILE A 162 1.20 10.04 14.66
N THR A 163 2.27 9.66 13.95
CA THR A 163 3.47 9.03 14.53
C THR A 163 4.22 9.98 15.46
N GLU A 164 4.42 11.24 15.03
CA GLU A 164 4.99 12.28 15.90
C GLU A 164 4.13 12.50 17.14
N LYS A 165 2.80 12.60 16.96
CA LYS A 165 1.88 12.80 18.09
C LYS A 165 1.94 11.67 19.11
N VAL A 166 1.89 10.42 18.67
CA VAL A 166 1.90 9.29 19.61
C VAL A 166 3.28 9.12 20.27
N HIS A 167 4.36 9.42 19.54
CA HIS A 167 5.71 9.41 20.07
C HIS A 167 5.90 10.51 21.15
N ASP A 168 5.64 11.77 20.80
CA ASP A 168 5.98 12.92 21.64
C ASP A 168 4.99 13.12 22.79
N GLN A 169 3.68 12.87 22.54
CA GLN A 169 2.64 13.18 23.51
C GLN A 169 2.29 11.96 24.39
N LEU A 170 2.40 10.74 23.86
CA LEU A 170 2.06 9.50 24.59
C LEU A 170 3.31 8.71 25.01
N GLY A 171 4.46 9.01 24.41
CA GLY A 171 5.70 8.28 24.63
C GLY A 171 5.64 6.82 24.15
N MET A 172 4.79 6.58 23.14
CA MET A 172 4.78 5.29 22.42
C MET A 172 6.04 5.20 21.58
N LYS A 173 6.59 4.01 21.44
CA LYS A 173 7.63 3.78 20.45
C LYS A 173 7.05 3.76 19.05
N VAL A 174 7.84 4.15 18.05
CA VAL A 174 7.42 4.15 16.65
C VAL A 174 8.34 3.29 15.81
N GLY A 175 7.73 2.48 14.94
CA GLY A 175 8.43 1.71 13.91
C GLY A 175 7.87 1.99 12.53
N VAL A 176 8.75 2.01 11.53
CA VAL A 176 8.42 2.18 10.12
C VAL A 176 9.14 1.11 9.31
N ILE A 177 8.37 0.30 8.60
CA ILE A 177 8.84 -0.80 7.76
C ILE A 177 8.39 -0.55 6.32
N SER A 178 9.25 -0.84 5.35
CA SER A 178 8.86 -0.81 3.96
C SER A 178 9.61 -1.84 3.12
N SER A 179 8.91 -2.50 2.22
CA SER A 179 9.54 -3.36 1.20
C SER A 179 10.24 -2.56 0.09
N VAL A 180 9.96 -1.25 -0.03
CA VAL A 180 10.74 -0.32 -0.87
C VAL A 180 11.73 0.47 0.00
N ASN A 181 12.26 1.59 -0.49
CA ASN A 181 13.25 2.36 0.24
C ASN A 181 12.64 3.08 1.45
N LEU A 182 13.35 3.08 2.58
CA LEU A 182 12.87 3.71 3.81
C LEU A 182 12.64 5.22 3.68
N ASN A 183 13.31 5.90 2.77
CA ASN A 183 13.09 7.30 2.43
C ASN A 183 12.27 7.51 1.13
N HIS A 184 11.51 6.49 0.71
CA HIS A 184 10.48 6.63 -0.32
C HIS A 184 9.25 7.36 0.25
N ALA A 185 8.31 7.74 -0.61
CA ALA A 185 7.22 8.65 -0.27
C ALA A 185 6.33 8.15 0.88
N THR A 186 5.87 6.91 0.82
CA THR A 186 4.92 6.35 1.80
C THR A 186 5.52 6.22 3.20
N PRO A 187 6.68 5.58 3.42
CA PRO A 187 7.29 5.57 4.75
C PRO A 187 7.69 6.97 5.21
N ALA A 188 8.16 7.85 4.30
CA ALA A 188 8.54 9.22 4.62
C ALA A 188 7.38 10.04 5.20
N ALA A 189 6.15 9.80 4.77
CA ALA A 189 4.97 10.50 5.29
C ALA A 189 4.69 10.22 6.78
N PHE A 190 5.38 9.30 7.40
CA PHE A 190 5.26 9.03 8.84
C PHE A 190 6.34 9.70 9.70
N TYR A 191 7.29 10.44 9.08
CA TYR A 191 8.37 11.10 9.84
C TYR A 191 8.97 12.34 9.17
N ALA A 192 8.63 12.65 7.91
CA ALA A 192 9.28 13.71 7.15
C ALA A 192 8.28 14.74 6.61
N HIS A 193 8.79 15.96 6.31
CA HIS A 193 8.01 17.10 5.86
C HIS A 193 8.73 17.80 4.71
N GLN A 194 8.45 17.35 3.48
CA GLN A 194 9.15 17.85 2.29
C GLN A 194 8.18 18.31 1.21
N ALA A 195 8.50 19.43 0.56
CA ALA A 195 7.76 19.91 -0.60
C ALA A 195 7.84 18.94 -1.80
N SER A 196 8.81 18.03 -1.80
CA SER A 196 9.00 17.04 -2.87
C SER A 196 9.43 15.70 -2.33
N ARG A 197 8.73 14.63 -2.73
CA ARG A 197 9.11 13.22 -2.46
C ARG A 197 10.47 12.83 -3.03
N SER A 198 11.00 13.63 -3.96
CA SER A 198 12.33 13.41 -4.55
C SER A 198 13.47 13.98 -3.73
N SER A 199 13.20 14.69 -2.63
CA SER A 199 14.20 15.20 -1.68
C SER A 199 14.75 14.08 -0.79
N TYR A 200 15.21 12.97 -1.40
CA TYR A 200 15.56 11.73 -0.70
C TYR A 200 16.60 11.93 0.40
N TYR A 201 17.59 12.80 0.19
CA TYR A 201 18.62 13.04 1.20
C TYR A 201 18.05 13.78 2.40
N GLU A 202 17.26 14.83 2.18
CA GLU A 202 16.60 15.61 3.18
C GLU A 202 15.59 14.77 3.98
N ILE A 203 14.80 13.91 3.30
CA ILE A 203 13.94 12.91 3.94
C ILE A 203 14.76 11.98 4.83
N GLY A 204 15.93 11.53 4.37
CA GLY A 204 16.82 10.68 5.16
C GLY A 204 17.40 11.38 6.38
N LEU A 205 17.62 12.71 6.34
CA LEU A 205 17.97 13.48 7.53
C LEU A 205 16.83 13.53 8.54
N GLU A 206 15.60 13.75 8.08
CA GLU A 206 14.42 13.77 8.94
C GLU A 206 14.10 12.40 9.55
N LEU A 207 14.40 11.27 8.82
CA LEU A 207 14.37 9.94 9.41
C LEU A 207 15.26 9.85 10.65
N ILE A 208 16.49 10.36 10.55
CA ILE A 208 17.45 10.34 11.65
C ILE A 208 16.99 11.26 12.79
N ASP A 209 16.49 12.45 12.45
CA ASP A 209 16.06 13.47 13.41
C ASP A 209 14.74 13.09 14.11
N SER A 210 13.93 12.19 13.55
CA SER A 210 12.69 11.70 14.15
C SER A 210 12.90 11.03 15.50
N GLY A 211 14.04 10.41 15.71
CA GLY A 211 14.35 9.67 16.92
C GLY A 211 13.52 8.41 17.11
N PHE A 212 12.76 7.97 16.10
CA PHE A 212 11.94 6.76 16.18
C PHE A 212 12.80 5.50 16.36
N GLU A 213 12.26 4.52 17.03
CA GLU A 213 13.06 3.38 17.55
C GLU A 213 13.35 2.30 16.53
N TYR A 214 12.56 2.20 15.45
CA TYR A 214 12.69 1.08 14.52
C TYR A 214 12.42 1.50 13.07
N PHE A 215 13.40 1.35 12.22
CA PHE A 215 13.28 1.43 10.77
C PHE A 215 13.80 0.14 10.15
N ALA A 216 13.05 -0.47 9.22
CA ALA A 216 13.47 -1.74 8.63
C ALA A 216 12.98 -1.96 7.20
N GLY A 217 13.72 -2.76 6.43
CA GLY A 217 13.38 -3.17 5.08
C GLY A 217 14.39 -2.68 4.04
N GLY A 218 13.93 -1.95 3.02
CA GLY A 218 14.80 -1.48 1.96
C GLY A 218 15.83 -0.43 2.41
N GLY A 219 16.82 -0.19 1.55
CA GLY A 219 17.87 0.80 1.81
C GLY A 219 17.42 2.24 1.62
N LEU A 220 18.34 3.19 1.82
CA LEU A 220 18.09 4.59 1.57
C LEU A 220 18.49 4.96 0.13
N LEU A 221 17.63 5.72 -0.55
CA LEU A 221 17.94 6.33 -1.83
C LEU A 221 18.87 7.52 -1.61
N LYS A 222 19.85 7.65 -2.51
CA LYS A 222 20.81 8.76 -2.55
C LYS A 222 21.41 9.09 -1.16
N PRO A 223 21.97 8.12 -0.44
CA PRO A 223 22.42 8.32 0.93
C PRO A 223 23.58 9.34 1.07
N THR A 224 24.27 9.66 -0.02
CA THR A 224 25.32 10.69 -0.08
C THR A 224 24.93 11.91 -0.91
N GLY A 225 23.62 12.12 -1.10
CA GLY A 225 23.07 13.16 -1.98
C GLY A 225 23.07 12.77 -3.45
N SER A 226 22.38 13.55 -4.29
CA SER A 226 22.28 13.30 -5.73
C SER A 226 23.64 13.39 -6.43
N ASP A 227 24.49 14.33 -6.03
CA ASP A 227 25.82 14.56 -6.59
C ASP A 227 26.92 13.77 -5.86
N LYS A 228 26.54 12.95 -4.87
CA LYS A 228 27.43 12.15 -4.02
C LYS A 228 28.47 12.98 -3.27
N ASP A 229 28.11 14.19 -2.90
CA ASP A 229 28.97 15.20 -2.26
C ASP A 229 28.59 15.46 -0.78
N LYS A 230 27.54 14.79 -0.29
CA LYS A 230 27.07 14.91 1.10
C LYS A 230 27.60 13.75 1.96
N GLU A 231 27.59 13.95 3.26
CA GLU A 231 27.93 12.90 4.24
C GLU A 231 26.91 11.75 4.14
N ASP A 232 27.41 10.51 4.28
CA ASP A 232 26.56 9.32 4.17
C ASP A 232 25.53 9.26 5.31
N LEU A 233 24.24 9.13 4.94
CA LEU A 233 23.14 9.08 5.89
C LEU A 233 23.28 7.95 6.92
N TYR A 234 23.83 6.81 6.54
CA TYR A 234 24.07 5.72 7.49
C TYR A 234 25.12 6.07 8.53
N ASP A 235 26.13 6.85 8.15
CA ASP A 235 27.14 7.31 9.09
C ASP A 235 26.60 8.44 9.98
N LEU A 236 25.74 9.30 9.45
CA LEU A 236 25.00 10.28 10.25
C LEU A 236 24.07 9.60 11.26
N ALA A 237 23.33 8.55 10.84
CA ALA A 237 22.48 7.79 11.72
C ALA A 237 23.26 7.16 12.89
N LYS A 238 24.42 6.55 12.60
CA LYS A 238 25.31 6.01 13.65
C LYS A 238 25.79 7.10 14.62
N LYS A 239 26.14 8.29 14.12
CA LYS A 239 26.52 9.44 14.96
C LYS A 239 25.38 9.94 15.84
N ALA A 240 24.13 9.83 15.34
CA ALA A 240 22.93 10.17 16.08
C ALA A 240 22.50 9.09 17.10
N GLY A 241 23.21 7.95 17.15
CA GLY A 241 22.98 6.88 18.11
C GLY A 241 22.21 5.68 17.59
N TYR A 242 21.86 5.65 16.28
CA TYR A 242 21.23 4.47 15.68
C TYR A 242 22.24 3.33 15.54
N THR A 243 21.79 2.13 15.84
CA THR A 243 22.46 0.92 15.36
C THR A 243 22.01 0.67 13.91
N VAL A 244 22.94 0.62 12.97
CA VAL A 244 22.65 0.34 11.57
C VAL A 244 23.19 -1.03 11.23
N THR A 245 22.33 -1.95 10.82
CA THR A 245 22.71 -3.28 10.33
C THR A 245 22.37 -3.43 8.86
N LYS A 246 23.18 -4.24 8.16
CA LYS A 246 22.97 -4.57 6.73
C LYS A 246 23.08 -6.07 6.50
N THR A 247 23.03 -6.86 7.56
CA THR A 247 23.04 -8.31 7.49
C THR A 247 22.01 -8.88 8.45
N GLN A 248 21.40 -9.97 8.05
CA GLN A 248 20.42 -10.69 8.85
C GLN A 248 21.01 -11.17 10.19
N ALA A 249 22.25 -11.66 10.16
CA ALA A 249 22.95 -12.14 11.36
C ALA A 249 23.25 -11.02 12.38
N GLU A 250 23.35 -9.76 11.97
CA GLU A 250 23.43 -8.60 12.87
C GLU A 250 22.04 -8.23 13.37
N ALA A 251 21.04 -8.18 12.48
CA ALA A 251 19.66 -7.87 12.82
C ALA A 251 19.05 -8.83 13.85
N GLU A 252 19.37 -10.12 13.76
CA GLU A 252 18.93 -11.13 14.74
C GLU A 252 19.35 -10.81 16.18
N LYS A 253 20.48 -10.17 16.39
CA LYS A 253 21.03 -9.83 17.71
C LYS A 253 20.40 -8.57 18.33
N ILE A 254 19.68 -7.79 17.53
CA ILE A 254 19.03 -6.57 18.01
C ILE A 254 17.85 -6.91 18.90
N THR A 255 17.81 -6.29 20.07
CA THR A 255 16.72 -6.44 21.05
C THR A 255 16.09 -5.11 21.46
N SER A 256 16.67 -3.98 21.06
CA SER A 256 16.15 -2.65 21.39
C SER A 256 16.66 -1.62 20.36
N GLY A 257 15.91 -0.52 20.18
CA GLY A 257 16.28 0.61 19.32
C GLY A 257 16.99 1.76 20.06
N PRO A 258 17.35 2.85 19.35
CA PRO A 258 16.97 3.07 17.95
C PRO A 258 17.83 2.27 16.97
N VAL A 259 17.19 1.75 15.93
CA VAL A 259 17.84 0.88 14.97
C VAL A 259 17.33 1.07 13.54
N ILE A 260 18.21 0.94 12.56
CA ILE A 260 17.91 0.89 11.13
C ILE A 260 18.39 -0.47 10.61
N LEU A 261 17.46 -1.36 10.29
CA LEU A 261 17.72 -2.69 9.75
C LEU A 261 17.53 -2.65 8.22
N ILE A 262 18.62 -2.68 7.47
CA ILE A 262 18.58 -2.73 6.01
C ILE A 262 18.64 -4.19 5.57
N ASP A 263 17.75 -4.56 4.64
CA ASP A 263 17.76 -5.90 4.07
C ASP A 263 19.12 -6.27 3.48
N GLU A 264 19.57 -7.49 3.71
CA GLU A 264 20.85 -7.99 3.20
C GLU A 264 20.81 -8.18 1.67
N HIS A 265 19.63 -8.42 1.13
CA HIS A 265 19.38 -8.70 -0.28
C HIS A 265 18.61 -7.59 -0.97
N LEU A 266 19.23 -6.42 -1.06
CA LEU A 266 18.68 -5.33 -1.83
C LEU A 266 18.70 -5.67 -3.33
N ALA A 267 17.55 -5.46 -3.96
CA ALA A 267 17.36 -5.63 -5.38
C ALA A 267 17.11 -4.28 -6.08
N ASP A 268 16.17 -4.22 -6.99
CA ASP A 268 15.76 -3.06 -7.75
C ASP A 268 15.75 -1.76 -6.95
N GLY A 269 16.57 -0.79 -7.37
CA GLY A 269 16.65 0.53 -6.73
C GLY A 269 17.04 0.53 -5.25
N SER A 270 17.74 -0.49 -4.75
CA SER A 270 18.04 -0.68 -3.32
C SER A 270 16.80 -0.92 -2.45
N ALA A 271 15.72 -1.40 -3.02
CA ALA A 271 14.57 -1.94 -2.29
C ALA A 271 14.76 -3.41 -1.95
N MET A 272 13.88 -4.00 -1.14
CA MET A 272 13.83 -5.46 -0.96
C MET A 272 13.53 -6.16 -2.29
N ALA A 273 13.90 -7.42 -2.42
CA ALA A 273 13.48 -8.22 -3.56
C ALA A 273 11.95 -8.35 -3.61
N TYR A 274 11.39 -8.53 -4.80
CA TYR A 274 10.01 -8.99 -4.92
C TYR A 274 9.86 -10.36 -4.23
N GLU A 275 8.70 -10.61 -3.64
CA GLU A 275 8.47 -11.89 -2.96
C GLU A 275 8.67 -13.10 -3.90
N LEU A 276 8.32 -12.96 -5.18
CA LEU A 276 8.56 -13.97 -6.21
C LEU A 276 10.04 -14.27 -6.45
N ASP A 277 10.94 -13.31 -6.18
CA ASP A 277 12.39 -13.45 -6.34
C ASP A 277 13.11 -13.79 -5.03
N ARG A 278 12.43 -13.59 -3.89
CA ARG A 278 13.00 -13.85 -2.57
C ARG A 278 13.28 -15.35 -2.39
N THR A 279 14.38 -15.66 -1.81
CA THR A 279 14.68 -17.03 -1.37
C THR A 279 14.39 -17.17 0.12
N GLU A 280 14.00 -18.35 0.57
CA GLU A 280 13.74 -18.67 1.99
C GLU A 280 14.89 -18.35 2.96
N LYS A 281 16.07 -18.04 2.44
CA LYS A 281 17.25 -17.67 3.23
C LYS A 281 17.20 -16.23 3.75
N PHE A 282 16.40 -15.38 3.11
CA PHE A 282 16.33 -13.95 3.41
C PHE A 282 15.01 -13.61 4.07
N TRP A 283 15.09 -12.63 4.95
CA TRP A 283 13.94 -12.17 5.69
C TRP A 283 12.84 -11.70 4.73
N SER A 284 11.62 -12.08 5.06
CA SER A 284 10.39 -11.59 4.47
C SER A 284 9.96 -10.28 5.14
N LEU A 285 8.93 -9.63 4.59
CA LEU A 285 8.30 -8.49 5.23
C LEU A 285 7.75 -8.86 6.62
N ALA A 286 7.23 -10.08 6.78
CA ALA A 286 6.74 -10.60 8.06
C ALA A 286 7.85 -10.71 9.12
N ASP A 287 9.07 -11.15 8.74
CA ASP A 287 10.20 -11.24 9.67
C ASP A 287 10.60 -9.86 10.22
N TYR A 288 10.52 -8.81 9.37
CA TYR A 288 10.76 -7.44 9.82
C TYR A 288 9.67 -6.93 10.77
N VAL A 289 8.41 -7.32 10.57
CA VAL A 289 7.32 -7.00 11.51
C VAL A 289 7.52 -7.73 12.84
N GLU A 290 7.88 -9.02 12.82
CA GLU A 290 8.16 -9.79 14.03
C GLU A 290 9.33 -9.18 14.82
N LYS A 291 10.41 -8.82 14.15
CA LYS A 291 11.56 -8.11 14.76
C LYS A 291 11.14 -6.74 15.29
N GLY A 292 10.30 -6.01 14.58
CA GLY A 292 9.75 -4.72 15.01
C GLY A 292 8.99 -4.85 16.33
N VAL A 293 8.12 -5.84 16.46
CA VAL A 293 7.41 -6.15 17.72
C VAL A 293 8.39 -6.38 18.86
N GLN A 294 9.45 -7.19 18.65
CA GLN A 294 10.46 -7.45 19.70
C GLN A 294 11.20 -6.19 20.16
N VAL A 295 11.50 -5.25 19.24
CA VAL A 295 12.26 -4.03 19.56
C VAL A 295 11.37 -2.97 20.19
N LEU A 296 10.11 -2.90 19.74
CA LEU A 296 9.18 -1.84 20.12
C LEU A 296 8.38 -2.15 21.38
N ASP A 297 8.16 -3.43 21.72
CA ASP A 297 7.34 -3.80 22.87
C ASP A 297 7.84 -3.14 24.16
N ASN A 298 6.90 -2.49 24.87
CA ASN A 298 7.16 -1.76 26.11
C ASN A 298 5.86 -1.43 26.84
N ASP A 299 5.98 -0.90 28.06
CA ASP A 299 4.83 -0.60 28.92
C ASP A 299 3.89 0.49 28.36
N LYS A 300 4.37 1.41 27.52
CA LYS A 300 3.57 2.47 26.91
C LYS A 300 2.94 2.07 25.57
N GLY A 301 3.42 0.98 24.98
CA GLY A 301 2.99 0.50 23.68
C GLY A 301 3.74 1.11 22.51
N PHE A 302 3.27 0.80 21.30
CA PHE A 302 3.93 1.25 20.08
C PHE A 302 2.93 1.51 18.95
N PHE A 303 3.40 2.27 17.97
CA PHE A 303 2.80 2.41 16.65
C PHE A 303 3.78 1.82 15.62
N LEU A 304 3.34 0.82 14.87
CA LEU A 304 4.13 0.18 13.81
C LEU A 304 3.42 0.33 12.47
N MET A 305 4.01 1.10 11.56
CA MET A 305 3.61 1.17 10.16
C MET A 305 4.43 0.17 9.35
N CYS A 306 3.75 -0.60 8.50
CA CYS A 306 4.39 -1.54 7.58
C CYS A 306 3.80 -1.36 6.18
N GLU A 307 4.67 -1.10 5.21
CA GLU A 307 4.31 -0.90 3.82
C GLU A 307 4.71 -2.08 2.94
N GLY A 308 3.74 -2.58 2.16
CA GLY A 308 3.95 -3.44 1.01
C GLY A 308 4.14 -2.62 -0.26
N GLY A 309 5.24 -1.87 -0.36
CA GLY A 309 5.48 -0.91 -1.45
C GLY A 309 5.77 -1.58 -2.80
N LYS A 310 6.22 -2.84 -2.79
CA LYS A 310 6.48 -3.59 -4.03
C LYS A 310 5.20 -3.95 -4.79
N ILE A 311 4.04 -3.91 -4.17
CA ILE A 311 2.74 -4.13 -4.83
C ILE A 311 2.53 -3.06 -5.92
N ASP A 312 2.74 -1.78 -5.58
CA ASP A 312 2.64 -0.67 -6.52
C ASP A 312 3.61 -0.79 -7.70
N TRP A 313 4.88 -1.11 -7.41
CA TRP A 313 5.89 -1.25 -8.47
C TRP A 313 5.55 -2.39 -9.44
N ALA A 314 5.05 -3.52 -8.93
CA ALA A 314 4.56 -4.62 -9.76
C ALA A 314 3.33 -4.20 -10.60
N CYS A 315 2.40 -3.43 -10.00
CA CYS A 315 1.24 -2.90 -10.70
C CYS A 315 1.63 -1.91 -11.82
N HIS A 316 2.60 -1.04 -11.59
CA HIS A 316 3.14 -0.14 -12.63
C HIS A 316 3.72 -0.90 -13.82
N ALA A 317 4.34 -2.04 -13.57
CA ALA A 317 4.89 -2.90 -14.61
C ALA A 317 3.84 -3.83 -15.26
N ASN A 318 2.61 -3.85 -14.75
CA ASN A 318 1.58 -4.82 -15.11
C ASN A 318 2.03 -6.29 -14.90
N ASP A 319 2.86 -6.53 -13.89
CA ASP A 319 3.33 -7.85 -13.48
C ASP A 319 2.36 -8.44 -12.44
N ALA A 320 1.32 -9.11 -12.93
CA ALA A 320 0.25 -9.66 -12.09
C ALA A 320 0.76 -10.72 -11.11
N ALA A 321 1.74 -11.56 -11.48
CA ALA A 321 2.28 -12.57 -10.58
C ALA A 321 3.05 -11.93 -9.42
N SER A 322 3.93 -10.98 -9.69
CA SER A 322 4.62 -10.24 -8.62
C SER A 322 3.63 -9.46 -7.75
N THR A 323 2.62 -8.79 -8.34
CA THR A 323 1.55 -8.10 -7.58
C THR A 323 0.87 -9.04 -6.58
N ILE A 324 0.49 -10.25 -7.03
CA ILE A 324 -0.15 -11.24 -6.17
C ILE A 324 0.79 -11.69 -5.05
N HIS A 325 2.02 -12.06 -5.37
CA HIS A 325 2.97 -12.56 -4.37
C HIS A 325 3.34 -11.49 -3.33
N ASP A 326 3.54 -10.24 -3.72
CA ASP A 326 3.81 -9.16 -2.77
C ASP A 326 2.57 -8.78 -1.94
N THR A 327 1.35 -8.96 -2.49
CA THR A 327 0.11 -8.85 -1.70
C THR A 327 0.00 -9.97 -0.65
N LEU A 328 0.42 -11.19 -1.00
CA LEU A 328 0.50 -12.31 -0.05
C LEU A 328 1.56 -12.06 1.03
N ALA A 329 2.72 -11.52 0.66
CA ALA A 329 3.76 -11.13 1.63
C ALA A 329 3.26 -10.08 2.63
N LEU A 330 2.42 -9.12 2.19
CA LEU A 330 1.76 -8.19 3.09
C LEU A 330 0.76 -8.91 4.02
N ALA A 331 -0.01 -9.87 3.51
CA ALA A 331 -0.92 -10.66 4.32
C ALA A 331 -0.17 -11.49 5.38
N ASP A 332 0.99 -12.05 5.04
CA ASP A 332 1.86 -12.75 6.01
C ASP A 332 2.38 -11.79 7.10
N ALA A 333 2.74 -10.57 6.73
CA ALA A 333 3.11 -9.53 7.69
C ALA A 333 1.93 -9.15 8.61
N VAL A 334 0.71 -9.05 8.08
CA VAL A 334 -0.52 -8.85 8.89
C VAL A 334 -0.76 -10.01 9.85
N GLN A 335 -0.41 -11.25 9.46
CA GLN A 335 -0.56 -12.41 10.33
C GLN A 335 0.23 -12.28 11.62
N VAL A 336 1.42 -11.69 11.58
CA VAL A 336 2.22 -11.42 12.79
C VAL A 336 1.45 -10.54 13.78
N ALA A 337 0.79 -9.48 13.29
CA ALA A 337 -0.02 -8.61 14.13
C ALA A 337 -1.28 -9.31 14.68
N ILE A 338 -1.91 -10.17 13.87
CA ILE A 338 -3.04 -11.00 14.32
C ILE A 338 -2.61 -11.94 15.45
N ASP A 339 -1.46 -12.59 15.31
CA ASP A 339 -0.93 -13.50 16.33
C ASP A 339 -0.54 -12.75 17.61
N PHE A 340 0.05 -11.56 17.50
CA PHE A 340 0.29 -10.68 18.64
C PHE A 340 -1.01 -10.28 19.34
N ALA A 341 -2.04 -9.90 18.59
CA ALA A 341 -3.33 -9.49 19.13
C ALA A 341 -4.04 -10.60 19.90
N ARG A 342 -3.78 -11.89 19.64
CA ARG A 342 -4.38 -13.00 20.39
C ARG A 342 -4.06 -12.97 21.88
N THR A 343 -2.91 -12.41 22.24
CA THR A 343 -2.49 -12.24 23.63
C THR A 343 -2.69 -10.81 24.17
N HIS A 344 -3.06 -9.86 23.30
CA HIS A 344 -3.24 -8.44 23.59
C HIS A 344 -4.55 -7.88 23.00
N ALA A 345 -5.61 -8.70 22.97
CA ALA A 345 -6.84 -8.41 22.21
C ALA A 345 -7.48 -7.06 22.56
N ASP A 346 -7.58 -6.72 23.86
CA ASP A 346 -8.23 -5.48 24.32
C ASP A 346 -7.35 -4.23 24.20
N GLU A 347 -6.12 -4.38 23.70
CA GLU A 347 -5.11 -3.32 23.65
C GLU A 347 -4.53 -3.09 22.25
N THR A 348 -4.90 -3.95 21.27
CA THR A 348 -4.33 -3.92 19.93
C THR A 348 -5.35 -3.43 18.89
N LEU A 349 -4.93 -2.49 18.06
CA LEU A 349 -5.62 -2.06 16.85
C LEU A 349 -4.80 -2.46 15.63
N ILE A 350 -5.42 -3.21 14.72
CA ILE A 350 -4.83 -3.56 13.42
C ILE A 350 -5.64 -2.88 12.33
N LEU A 351 -4.96 -2.09 11.52
CA LEU A 351 -5.52 -1.41 10.36
C LEU A 351 -4.81 -1.92 9.10
N VAL A 352 -5.59 -2.31 8.08
CA VAL A 352 -5.06 -2.70 6.76
C VAL A 352 -5.76 -1.85 5.71
N THR A 353 -5.00 -1.17 4.87
CA THR A 353 -5.54 -0.31 3.82
C THR A 353 -4.64 -0.32 2.59
N GLY A 354 -5.18 0.10 1.44
CA GLY A 354 -4.38 0.65 0.36
C GLY A 354 -4.36 2.16 0.47
N ASP A 355 -3.44 2.80 -0.21
CA ASP A 355 -3.33 4.25 -0.29
C ASP A 355 -3.92 4.81 -1.58
N HIS A 356 -3.78 4.15 -2.69
CA HIS A 356 -4.43 4.37 -3.99
C HIS A 356 -4.49 3.05 -4.78
N GLU A 357 -5.05 3.09 -5.97
CA GLU A 357 -5.00 2.01 -6.96
C GLU A 357 -3.86 2.29 -7.93
N THR A 358 -3.28 1.25 -8.54
CA THR A 358 -2.24 1.35 -9.56
C THR A 358 -2.38 0.28 -10.63
N GLY A 359 -2.06 0.64 -11.88
CA GLY A 359 -1.95 -0.28 -13.01
C GLY A 359 -3.26 -0.70 -13.64
N GLY A 360 -4.42 -0.37 -13.05
CA GLY A 360 -5.72 -0.73 -13.60
C GLY A 360 -5.96 -2.22 -13.67
N LEU A 361 -5.46 -3.01 -12.69
CA LEU A 361 -5.67 -4.45 -12.62
C LEU A 361 -7.17 -4.78 -12.61
N THR A 362 -7.58 -5.74 -13.45
CA THR A 362 -8.94 -6.28 -13.46
C THR A 362 -8.89 -7.81 -13.56
N ILE A 363 -9.87 -8.49 -12.96
CA ILE A 363 -9.93 -9.95 -12.95
C ILE A 363 -10.51 -10.49 -14.25
N GLY A 364 -11.45 -9.79 -14.87
CA GLY A 364 -12.16 -10.22 -16.07
C GLY A 364 -11.73 -9.46 -17.32
N PHE A 365 -11.66 -10.17 -18.45
CA PHE A 365 -11.42 -9.59 -19.77
C PHE A 365 -12.43 -10.12 -20.79
N ALA A 366 -13.04 -9.22 -21.56
CA ALA A 366 -14.10 -9.56 -22.53
C ALA A 366 -13.67 -10.58 -23.61
N GLY A 367 -12.38 -10.64 -23.95
CA GLY A 367 -11.83 -11.59 -24.93
C GLY A 367 -11.74 -13.04 -24.44
N THR A 368 -11.95 -13.29 -23.14
CA THR A 368 -11.90 -14.64 -22.54
C THR A 368 -13.28 -15.23 -22.25
N ASN A 369 -14.37 -14.60 -22.69
CA ASN A 369 -15.74 -15.08 -22.48
C ASN A 369 -16.07 -15.40 -21.01
N TYR A 370 -15.57 -14.56 -20.07
CA TYR A 370 -15.71 -14.72 -18.61
C TYR A 370 -14.80 -15.78 -17.96
N ASP A 371 -13.98 -16.50 -18.74
CA ASP A 371 -12.97 -17.38 -18.16
C ASP A 371 -11.83 -16.58 -17.54
N THR A 372 -11.29 -17.07 -16.44
CA THR A 372 -10.10 -16.57 -15.78
C THR A 372 -9.02 -17.65 -15.76
N TYR A 373 -7.81 -17.29 -16.14
CA TYR A 373 -6.70 -18.24 -16.23
C TYR A 373 -5.66 -17.97 -15.14
N ILE A 374 -6.12 -17.63 -13.94
CA ILE A 374 -5.27 -17.13 -12.85
C ILE A 374 -4.20 -18.15 -12.42
N SER A 375 -4.48 -19.44 -12.54
CA SER A 375 -3.52 -20.51 -12.25
C SER A 375 -2.29 -20.50 -13.17
N LEU A 376 -2.39 -19.92 -14.38
CA LEU A 376 -1.25 -19.80 -15.29
C LEU A 376 -0.17 -18.86 -14.74
N LEU A 377 -0.51 -17.95 -13.85
CA LEU A 377 0.44 -17.05 -13.19
C LEU A 377 1.47 -17.81 -12.36
N ASP A 378 1.15 -19.01 -11.88
CA ASP A 378 2.13 -19.88 -11.20
C ASP A 378 3.32 -20.29 -12.09
N SER A 379 3.18 -20.20 -13.40
CA SER A 379 4.28 -20.48 -14.34
C SER A 379 5.38 -19.40 -14.31
N GLN A 380 5.08 -18.18 -13.92
CA GLN A 380 6.05 -17.11 -13.73
C GLN A 380 6.83 -17.35 -12.43
N LYS A 381 8.17 -17.41 -12.51
CA LYS A 381 9.05 -17.74 -11.37
C LYS A 381 10.03 -16.61 -11.00
N ILE A 382 10.01 -15.52 -11.71
CA ILE A 382 10.80 -14.32 -11.44
C ILE A 382 9.97 -13.08 -11.76
N SER A 383 10.24 -11.98 -11.07
CA SER A 383 9.62 -10.69 -11.37
C SER A 383 10.09 -10.12 -12.71
N TYR A 384 9.34 -9.14 -13.23
CA TYR A 384 9.77 -8.37 -14.39
C TYR A 384 11.13 -7.69 -14.16
N ALA A 385 11.36 -7.16 -12.96
CA ALA A 385 12.62 -6.46 -12.64
C ALA A 385 13.81 -7.40 -12.66
N LYS A 386 13.66 -8.60 -12.12
CA LYS A 386 14.68 -9.63 -12.19
C LYS A 386 14.90 -10.11 -13.63
N PHE A 387 13.83 -10.25 -14.40
CA PHE A 387 13.93 -10.59 -15.82
C PHE A 387 14.75 -9.53 -16.58
N ASP A 388 14.40 -8.23 -16.40
CA ASP A 388 15.10 -7.12 -17.06
C ASP A 388 16.58 -7.01 -16.62
N SER A 389 16.91 -7.42 -15.40
CA SER A 389 18.29 -7.39 -14.91
C SER A 389 19.13 -8.56 -15.40
N ASP A 390 18.53 -9.72 -15.61
CA ASP A 390 19.24 -10.97 -15.92
C ASP A 390 19.36 -11.22 -17.45
N TYR A 391 18.50 -10.58 -18.27
CA TYR A 391 18.39 -10.79 -19.72
C TYR A 391 18.40 -9.51 -20.54
#